data_93526993e67d5fca0d722dfa89965448
#
_entry.id   93526993e67d5fca0d722dfa89965448
#
_cell.length_a   1.000
_cell.length_b   1.000
_cell.length_c   1.000
_cell.angle_alpha   90.00
_cell.angle_beta   90.00
_cell.angle_gamma   90.00
#
_symmetry.space_group_name_H-M   'P 1'
#
loop_
_entity.id
_entity.type
_entity.pdbx_description
1 polymer ?
#
loop_
_entity_poly.entity_id
_entity_poly.type
_entity_poly.pdbx_seq_one_letter_code
_entity_poly.pdbx_strand_id
1 'polypeptide(L)'
;MSVILVTGGTGLVGRAIQHVIETEPESSRFGKRSGETWIFASSSEGDLRDPAQTRKLFEKYKPTHVIHLAALVGGLFKNMKYKATFLRDNTLINDNVLHTSYETNVKKLISCLSTCVFPDKVTYPLDETKIHLGLPHESNFGYAHAKRMVDVANHAYKDQYGCNFTSAIPTNVFGPHDNFDLEDSHVIPGLLHKCYLAKKNGTPFVVSGTGKPLRQFIYSRDLAKLFIWQLREYDDVEPVILSVGEDEEVSIKQVADSIVKAVGFSGEYSFDTARADGQFRKPASNKKLLDLMGGFEFTPFDQALEETAQWFLQNYDNARTGKVPSA
;
A
#
# COMPACT_ATOMS: atom_id res chain seq x y z
N MET A 1 -18.00 15.33 16.60
CA MET A 1 -17.07 14.25 17.01
C MET A 1 -16.93 13.32 15.82
N SER A 2 -15.73 13.02 15.37
CA SER A 2 -15.48 12.14 14.22
C SER A 2 -14.88 10.83 14.69
N VAL A 3 -15.44 9.70 14.26
CA VAL A 3 -14.88 8.37 14.50
C VAL A 3 -14.35 7.85 13.17
N ILE A 4 -13.03 7.66 13.09
CA ILE A 4 -12.34 7.20 11.90
C ILE A 4 -11.98 5.73 12.07
N LEU A 5 -12.58 4.86 11.28
CA LEU A 5 -12.27 3.43 11.25
C LEU A 5 -11.25 3.15 10.14
N VAL A 6 -10.11 2.59 10.52
CA VAL A 6 -9.07 2.13 9.60
C VAL A 6 -9.12 0.60 9.57
N THR A 7 -9.69 0.02 8.50
CA THR A 7 -9.65 -1.43 8.30
C THR A 7 -8.26 -1.85 7.82
N GLY A 8 -7.78 -3.03 8.22
CA GLY A 8 -6.37 -3.39 7.98
C GLY A 8 -5.39 -2.53 8.80
N GLY A 9 -5.86 -1.99 9.93
CA GLY A 9 -5.14 -1.04 10.78
C GLY A 9 -3.82 -1.54 11.36
N THR A 10 -3.60 -2.85 11.40
CA THR A 10 -2.34 -3.45 11.86
C THR A 10 -1.33 -3.75 10.73
N GLY A 11 -1.70 -3.46 9.48
CA GLY A 11 -0.82 -3.58 8.32
C GLY A 11 0.16 -2.41 8.17
N LEU A 12 1.00 -2.45 7.13
CA LEU A 12 2.01 -1.43 6.82
C LEU A 12 1.45 0.00 6.85
N VAL A 13 0.43 0.27 6.04
CA VAL A 13 -0.15 1.63 5.92
C VAL A 13 -0.96 2.00 7.16
N GLY A 14 -1.70 1.05 7.77
CA GLY A 14 -2.44 1.29 8.99
C GLY A 14 -1.53 1.70 10.17
N ARG A 15 -0.41 1.00 10.35
CA ARG A 15 0.61 1.35 11.34
C ARG A 15 1.27 2.69 11.05
N ALA A 16 1.48 3.02 9.77
CA ALA A 16 2.01 4.31 9.39
C ALA A 16 1.03 5.45 9.70
N ILE A 17 -0.28 5.27 9.44
CA ILE A 17 -1.32 6.25 9.82
C ILE A 17 -1.34 6.43 11.34
N GLN A 18 -1.32 5.32 12.10
CA GLN A 18 -1.25 5.38 13.55
C GLN A 18 -0.05 6.19 14.04
N HIS A 19 1.14 5.91 13.49
CA HIS A 19 2.35 6.63 13.82
C HIS A 19 2.22 8.14 13.54
N VAL A 20 1.72 8.52 12.36
CA VAL A 20 1.57 9.93 11.98
C VAL A 20 0.63 10.67 12.92
N ILE A 21 -0.56 10.13 13.23
CA ILE A 21 -1.51 10.81 14.13
C ILE A 21 -1.03 10.87 15.59
N GLU A 22 -0.10 9.97 16.00
CA GLU A 22 0.47 9.97 17.35
C GLU A 22 1.70 10.89 17.48
N THR A 23 2.42 11.14 16.38
CA THR A 23 3.69 11.89 16.41
C THR A 23 3.58 13.30 15.85
N GLU A 24 2.70 13.53 14.87
CA GLU A 24 2.48 14.88 14.34
C GLU A 24 1.68 15.72 15.35
N PRO A 25 2.07 17.00 15.57
CA PRO A 25 1.34 17.87 16.48
C PRO A 25 -0.08 18.15 15.96
N GLU A 26 -1.02 18.44 16.87
CA GLU A 26 -2.42 18.77 16.52
C GLU A 26 -2.53 19.96 15.54
N SER A 27 -1.59 20.89 15.59
CA SER A 27 -1.50 22.01 14.65
C SER A 27 -1.05 21.63 13.26
N SER A 28 -0.49 20.44 13.07
CA SER A 28 -0.11 19.91 11.77
C SER A 28 -1.35 19.58 10.92
N ARG A 29 -1.23 19.73 9.61
CA ARG A 29 -2.24 19.29 8.64
C ARG A 29 -2.59 17.80 8.81
N PHE A 30 -1.65 16.99 9.31
CA PHE A 30 -1.72 15.54 9.40
C PHE A 30 -1.89 15.01 10.81
N GLY A 31 -1.71 15.82 11.85
CA GLY A 31 -1.84 15.42 13.25
C GLY A 31 -3.30 15.06 13.63
N LYS A 32 -3.47 14.32 14.71
CA LYS A 32 -4.79 14.03 15.26
C LYS A 32 -5.46 15.31 15.75
N ARG A 33 -6.67 15.59 15.28
CA ARG A 33 -7.44 16.76 15.66
C ARG A 33 -8.28 16.50 16.92
N SER A 34 -8.54 17.57 17.69
CA SER A 34 -9.48 17.49 18.82
C SER A 34 -10.85 16.99 18.35
N GLY A 35 -11.45 16.08 19.12
CA GLY A 35 -12.71 15.46 18.79
C GLY A 35 -12.66 14.30 17.77
N GLU A 36 -11.47 13.89 17.33
CA GLU A 36 -11.28 12.68 16.53
C GLU A 36 -10.98 11.46 17.40
N THR A 37 -11.64 10.35 17.10
CA THR A 37 -11.33 9.02 17.62
C THR A 37 -10.90 8.13 16.46
N TRP A 38 -9.69 7.59 16.51
CA TRP A 38 -9.13 6.70 15.49
C TRP A 38 -9.16 5.26 15.99
N ILE A 39 -9.73 4.36 15.17
CA ILE A 39 -9.87 2.93 15.44
C ILE A 39 -9.10 2.15 14.37
N PHE A 40 -8.12 1.36 14.78
CA PHE A 40 -7.28 0.56 13.89
C PHE A 40 -7.70 -0.91 13.98
N ALA A 41 -8.69 -1.29 13.20
CA ALA A 41 -9.25 -2.65 13.24
C ALA A 41 -8.36 -3.66 12.51
N SER A 42 -8.23 -4.83 13.11
CA SER A 42 -7.53 -6.00 12.56
C SER A 42 -8.49 -7.13 12.22
N SER A 43 -7.99 -8.18 11.56
CA SER A 43 -8.76 -9.39 11.23
C SER A 43 -9.23 -10.18 12.46
N SER A 44 -8.66 -9.92 13.65
CA SER A 44 -9.12 -10.55 14.89
C SER A 44 -10.46 -9.99 15.40
N GLU A 45 -10.89 -8.82 14.90
CA GLU A 45 -12.15 -8.19 15.30
C GLU A 45 -13.32 -8.54 14.39
N GLY A 46 -13.05 -9.16 13.23
CA GLY A 46 -14.06 -9.65 12.30
C GLY A 46 -13.47 -9.94 10.91
N ASP A 47 -14.02 -10.96 10.28
CA ASP A 47 -13.71 -11.29 8.88
C ASP A 47 -14.57 -10.42 7.96
N LEU A 48 -13.95 -9.48 7.26
CA LEU A 48 -14.65 -8.57 6.34
C LEU A 48 -15.22 -9.25 5.09
N ARG A 49 -14.90 -10.54 4.86
CA ARG A 49 -15.57 -11.35 3.83
C ARG A 49 -16.98 -11.78 4.25
N ASP A 50 -17.26 -11.72 5.54
CA ASP A 50 -18.56 -12.04 6.14
C ASP A 50 -19.35 -10.73 6.40
N PRO A 51 -20.51 -10.54 5.74
CA PRO A 51 -21.28 -9.31 5.91
C PRO A 51 -21.81 -9.11 7.34
N ALA A 52 -22.13 -10.19 8.08
CA ALA A 52 -22.61 -10.08 9.45
C ALA A 52 -21.50 -9.63 10.41
N GLN A 53 -20.26 -10.12 10.23
CA GLN A 53 -19.13 -9.68 11.03
C GLN A 53 -18.72 -8.24 10.67
N THR A 54 -18.77 -7.88 9.38
CA THR A 54 -18.52 -6.50 8.94
C THR A 54 -19.53 -5.56 9.59
N ARG A 55 -20.83 -5.89 9.53
CA ARG A 55 -21.88 -5.09 10.19
C ARG A 55 -21.66 -4.94 11.68
N LYS A 56 -21.32 -6.01 12.41
CA LYS A 56 -21.01 -5.96 13.85
C LYS A 56 -19.85 -5.01 14.17
N LEU A 57 -18.81 -4.99 13.31
CA LEU A 57 -17.68 -4.07 13.45
C LEU A 57 -18.13 -2.61 13.35
N PHE A 58 -18.98 -2.29 12.38
CA PHE A 58 -19.53 -0.94 12.18
C PHE A 58 -20.51 -0.53 13.29
N GLU A 59 -21.36 -1.44 13.74
CA GLU A 59 -22.27 -1.21 14.88
C GLU A 59 -21.51 -0.95 16.17
N LYS A 60 -20.40 -1.67 16.40
CA LYS A 60 -19.54 -1.51 17.58
C LYS A 60 -18.89 -0.12 17.62
N TYR A 61 -18.33 0.33 16.51
CA TYR A 61 -17.52 1.54 16.47
C TYR A 61 -18.27 2.77 15.96
N LYS A 62 -19.35 2.60 15.23
CA LYS A 62 -20.19 3.65 14.63
C LYS A 62 -19.34 4.70 13.90
N PRO A 63 -18.52 4.27 12.91
CA PRO A 63 -17.61 5.16 12.23
C PRO A 63 -18.37 6.23 11.44
N THR A 64 -17.87 7.46 11.51
CA THR A 64 -18.30 8.55 10.63
C THR A 64 -17.45 8.63 9.36
N HIS A 65 -16.21 8.12 9.42
CA HIS A 65 -15.25 8.08 8.31
C HIS A 65 -14.55 6.73 8.28
N VAL A 66 -14.21 6.26 7.09
CA VAL A 66 -13.53 4.98 6.90
C VAL A 66 -12.31 5.15 6.00
N ILE A 67 -11.17 4.61 6.41
CA ILE A 67 -10.02 4.34 5.54
C ILE A 67 -9.94 2.84 5.37
N HIS A 68 -10.25 2.36 4.16
CA HIS A 68 -10.32 0.94 3.85
C HIS A 68 -9.01 0.44 3.24
N LEU A 69 -8.16 -0.15 4.10
CA LEU A 69 -6.86 -0.72 3.72
C LEU A 69 -6.87 -2.25 3.69
N ALA A 70 -7.87 -2.89 4.33
CA ALA A 70 -7.94 -4.35 4.40
C ALA A 70 -8.08 -4.96 3.01
N ALA A 71 -7.20 -5.91 2.71
CA ALA A 71 -7.21 -6.67 1.47
C ALA A 71 -6.42 -7.98 1.66
N LEU A 72 -6.75 -8.99 0.86
CA LEU A 72 -5.87 -10.11 0.66
C LEU A 72 -4.78 -9.66 -0.33
N VAL A 73 -3.55 -9.53 0.14
CA VAL A 73 -2.38 -9.13 -0.66
C VAL A 73 -1.36 -10.27 -0.71
N GLY A 74 -0.48 -10.26 -1.71
CA GLY A 74 0.58 -11.24 -1.84
C GLY A 74 1.49 -10.90 -3.01
N GLY A 75 2.66 -11.51 -3.03
CA GLY A 75 3.64 -11.38 -4.10
C GLY A 75 3.14 -11.90 -5.45
N LEU A 76 3.94 -11.69 -6.50
CA LEU A 76 3.62 -12.04 -7.89
C LEU A 76 3.18 -13.50 -8.06
N PHE A 77 3.96 -14.44 -7.54
CA PHE A 77 3.69 -15.88 -7.71
C PHE A 77 2.40 -16.31 -7.03
N LYS A 78 2.08 -15.76 -5.87
CA LYS A 78 0.85 -16.04 -5.14
C LYS A 78 -0.38 -15.52 -5.89
N ASN A 79 -0.30 -14.30 -6.45
CA ASN A 79 -1.35 -13.75 -7.32
C ASN A 79 -1.60 -14.62 -8.55
N MET A 80 -0.55 -15.09 -9.21
CA MET A 80 -0.67 -15.97 -10.38
C MET A 80 -1.28 -17.32 -10.03
N LYS A 81 -0.93 -17.91 -8.88
CA LYS A 81 -1.38 -19.23 -8.44
C LYS A 81 -2.83 -19.24 -7.94
N TYR A 82 -3.25 -18.21 -7.23
CA TYR A 82 -4.54 -18.15 -6.52
C TYR A 82 -5.49 -17.07 -7.07
N LYS A 83 -5.55 -16.92 -8.40
CA LYS A 83 -6.34 -15.88 -9.10
C LYS A 83 -7.79 -15.80 -8.61
N ALA A 84 -8.49 -16.94 -8.49
CA ALA A 84 -9.88 -16.98 -8.06
C ALA A 84 -10.05 -16.55 -6.59
N THR A 85 -9.15 -16.96 -5.70
CA THR A 85 -9.16 -16.57 -4.28
C THR A 85 -8.93 -15.07 -4.14
N PHE A 86 -7.94 -14.51 -4.84
CA PHE A 86 -7.67 -13.07 -4.82
C PHE A 86 -8.85 -12.25 -5.35
N LEU A 87 -9.48 -12.72 -6.43
CA LEU A 87 -10.68 -12.07 -6.97
C LEU A 87 -11.82 -12.12 -5.94
N ARG A 88 -12.20 -13.32 -5.51
CA ARG A 88 -13.35 -13.55 -4.66
C ARG A 88 -13.21 -12.86 -3.30
N ASP A 89 -12.13 -13.10 -2.61
CA ASP A 89 -11.97 -12.62 -1.23
C ASP A 89 -11.85 -11.09 -1.19
N ASN A 90 -11.10 -10.47 -2.13
CA ASN A 90 -11.06 -9.01 -2.20
C ASN A 90 -12.39 -8.41 -2.64
N THR A 91 -13.14 -9.04 -3.55
CA THR A 91 -14.48 -8.56 -3.92
C THR A 91 -15.42 -8.56 -2.72
N LEU A 92 -15.45 -9.64 -1.94
CA LEU A 92 -16.28 -9.73 -0.74
C LEU A 92 -15.88 -8.68 0.31
N ILE A 93 -14.57 -8.54 0.59
CA ILE A 93 -14.07 -7.53 1.53
C ILE A 93 -14.51 -6.12 1.11
N ASN A 94 -14.28 -5.77 -0.15
CA ASN A 94 -14.59 -4.44 -0.66
C ASN A 94 -16.09 -4.17 -0.66
N ASP A 95 -16.91 -5.10 -1.18
CA ASP A 95 -18.37 -4.98 -1.25
C ASP A 95 -18.97 -4.80 0.14
N ASN A 96 -18.61 -5.67 1.09
CA ASN A 96 -19.14 -5.60 2.45
C ASN A 96 -18.78 -4.28 3.15
N VAL A 97 -17.56 -3.76 2.97
CA VAL A 97 -17.15 -2.50 3.59
C VAL A 97 -17.87 -1.31 2.95
N LEU A 98 -17.96 -1.25 1.62
CA LEU A 98 -18.65 -0.16 0.92
C LEU A 98 -20.14 -0.16 1.26
N HIS A 99 -20.79 -1.31 1.13
CA HIS A 99 -22.24 -1.43 1.38
C HIS A 99 -22.58 -1.13 2.85
N THR A 100 -21.85 -1.69 3.81
CA THR A 100 -22.08 -1.39 5.23
C THR A 100 -21.81 0.09 5.55
N SER A 101 -20.82 0.71 4.89
CA SER A 101 -20.59 2.15 5.03
C SER A 101 -21.78 2.99 4.58
N TYR A 102 -22.41 2.61 3.47
CA TYR A 102 -23.65 3.23 3.01
C TYR A 102 -24.78 3.03 4.01
N GLU A 103 -25.07 1.79 4.42
CA GLU A 103 -26.17 1.46 5.34
C GLU A 103 -26.04 2.12 6.71
N THR A 104 -24.81 2.37 7.18
CA THR A 104 -24.54 3.01 8.47
C THR A 104 -24.27 4.52 8.37
N ASN A 105 -24.53 5.12 7.21
CA ASN A 105 -24.40 6.55 6.95
C ASN A 105 -22.97 7.09 7.24
N VAL A 106 -21.95 6.35 6.82
CA VAL A 106 -20.57 6.84 6.82
C VAL A 106 -20.47 8.07 5.93
N LYS A 107 -19.95 9.16 6.47
CA LYS A 107 -19.86 10.45 5.78
C LYS A 107 -18.85 10.44 4.66
N LYS A 108 -17.73 9.70 4.84
CA LYS A 108 -16.67 9.60 3.85
C LYS A 108 -15.93 8.28 3.96
N LEU A 109 -15.64 7.68 2.82
CA LEU A 109 -14.85 6.46 2.72
C LEU A 109 -13.74 6.62 1.68
N ILE A 110 -12.51 6.23 2.04
CA ILE A 110 -11.38 6.15 1.11
C ILE A 110 -10.92 4.71 1.04
N SER A 111 -10.92 4.13 -0.15
CA SER A 111 -10.41 2.78 -0.41
C SER A 111 -9.01 2.82 -0.98
N CYS A 112 -8.12 1.96 -0.46
CA CYS A 112 -6.78 1.78 -1.02
C CYS A 112 -6.83 0.83 -2.23
N LEU A 113 -6.52 1.35 -3.40
CA LEU A 113 -6.30 0.59 -4.62
C LEU A 113 -4.80 0.21 -4.77
N SER A 114 -4.35 0.07 -5.99
CA SER A 114 -2.95 -0.19 -6.37
C SER A 114 -2.77 0.14 -7.85
N THR A 115 -1.58 0.49 -8.28
CA THR A 115 -1.26 0.69 -9.71
C THR A 115 -1.47 -0.55 -10.59
N CYS A 116 -1.72 -1.74 -10.01
CA CYS A 116 -2.12 -2.91 -10.79
C CYS A 116 -3.50 -2.78 -11.47
N VAL A 117 -4.34 -1.81 -11.05
CA VAL A 117 -5.64 -1.53 -11.67
C VAL A 117 -5.51 -0.98 -13.09
N PHE A 118 -4.38 -0.38 -13.44
CA PHE A 118 -4.15 0.17 -14.77
C PHE A 118 -3.96 -0.91 -15.82
N PRO A 119 -4.31 -0.63 -17.08
CA PRO A 119 -4.10 -1.55 -18.18
C PRO A 119 -2.63 -1.96 -18.34
N ASP A 120 -2.42 -3.19 -18.83
CA ASP A 120 -1.08 -3.67 -19.19
C ASP A 120 -0.49 -2.88 -20.39
N LYS A 121 -1.33 -2.67 -21.39
CA LYS A 121 -0.98 -1.88 -22.59
C LYS A 121 -1.59 -0.49 -22.49
N VAL A 122 -0.79 0.46 -22.06
CA VAL A 122 -1.20 1.84 -21.85
C VAL A 122 -0.03 2.80 -22.06
N THR A 123 -0.32 4.03 -22.44
CA THR A 123 0.70 5.09 -22.55
C THR A 123 1.13 5.59 -21.17
N TYR A 124 2.42 5.91 -21.03
CA TYR A 124 2.98 6.48 -19.80
C TYR A 124 3.15 8.00 -19.89
N PRO A 125 3.13 8.72 -18.77
CA PRO A 125 2.89 8.22 -17.42
C PRO A 125 1.44 7.74 -17.24
N LEU A 126 1.22 6.86 -16.25
CA LEU A 126 -0.13 6.54 -15.79
C LEU A 126 -0.75 7.77 -15.14
N ASP A 127 -2.02 8.03 -15.45
CA ASP A 127 -2.85 9.00 -14.75
C ASP A 127 -4.23 8.38 -14.49
N GLU A 128 -5.03 9.02 -13.64
CA GLU A 128 -6.29 8.48 -13.14
C GLU A 128 -7.30 8.18 -14.24
N THR A 129 -7.25 8.90 -15.38
CA THR A 129 -8.16 8.70 -16.50
C THR A 129 -7.95 7.37 -17.25
N LYS A 130 -6.84 6.69 -16.98
CA LYS A 130 -6.43 5.48 -17.71
C LYS A 130 -6.87 4.17 -17.08
N ILE A 131 -7.51 4.18 -15.91
CA ILE A 131 -7.86 2.96 -15.16
C ILE A 131 -8.66 1.98 -16.02
N HIS A 132 -9.62 2.46 -16.79
CA HIS A 132 -10.58 1.63 -17.54
C HIS A 132 -10.28 1.47 -19.03
N LEU A 133 -9.11 1.93 -19.52
CA LEU A 133 -8.79 1.93 -20.97
C LEU A 133 -8.36 0.56 -21.52
N GLY A 134 -8.32 -0.48 -20.70
CA GLY A 134 -7.95 -1.82 -21.15
C GLY A 134 -7.86 -2.82 -20.01
N LEU A 135 -7.40 -4.04 -20.30
CA LEU A 135 -7.27 -5.11 -19.30
C LEU A 135 -6.01 -4.93 -18.45
N PRO A 136 -6.07 -5.16 -17.13
CA PRO A 136 -4.89 -5.19 -16.29
C PRO A 136 -3.99 -6.36 -16.65
N HIS A 137 -2.71 -6.29 -16.23
CA HIS A 137 -1.73 -7.34 -16.49
C HIS A 137 -2.18 -8.68 -15.89
N GLU A 138 -2.02 -9.77 -16.66
CA GLU A 138 -2.54 -11.11 -16.31
C GLU A 138 -1.99 -11.66 -14.99
N SER A 139 -0.77 -11.29 -14.62
CA SER A 139 -0.14 -11.74 -13.38
C SER A 139 -0.90 -11.32 -12.11
N ASN A 140 -1.65 -10.21 -12.16
CA ASN A 140 -2.44 -9.69 -11.05
C ASN A 140 -3.96 -9.79 -11.32
N PHE A 141 -4.37 -10.63 -12.25
CA PHE A 141 -5.74 -10.68 -12.79
C PHE A 141 -6.82 -10.56 -11.70
N GLY A 142 -6.84 -11.48 -10.73
CA GLY A 142 -7.90 -11.51 -9.71
C GLY A 142 -7.89 -10.27 -8.81
N TYR A 143 -6.71 -9.92 -8.29
CA TYR A 143 -6.54 -8.76 -7.42
C TYR A 143 -6.85 -7.44 -8.13
N ALA A 144 -6.31 -7.25 -9.33
CA ALA A 144 -6.47 -6.02 -10.08
C ALA A 144 -7.94 -5.75 -10.46
N HIS A 145 -8.68 -6.78 -10.89
CA HIS A 145 -10.10 -6.64 -11.18
C HIS A 145 -10.91 -6.35 -9.93
N ALA A 146 -10.67 -7.05 -8.80
CA ALA A 146 -11.36 -6.77 -7.54
C ALA A 146 -11.13 -5.33 -7.07
N LYS A 147 -9.89 -4.81 -7.20
CA LYS A 147 -9.57 -3.42 -6.86
C LYS A 147 -10.16 -2.41 -7.84
N ARG A 148 -10.19 -2.72 -9.14
CA ARG A 148 -10.82 -1.86 -10.14
C ARG A 148 -12.34 -1.72 -9.92
N MET A 149 -13.01 -2.79 -9.47
CA MET A 149 -14.45 -2.75 -9.15
C MET A 149 -14.79 -1.81 -8.00
N VAL A 150 -13.84 -1.50 -7.11
CA VAL A 150 -14.04 -0.47 -6.07
C VAL A 150 -14.27 0.90 -6.68
N ASP A 151 -13.50 1.28 -7.70
CA ASP A 151 -13.67 2.54 -8.41
C ASP A 151 -15.07 2.62 -9.07
N VAL A 152 -15.47 1.56 -9.77
CA VAL A 152 -16.83 1.44 -10.35
C VAL A 152 -17.91 1.56 -9.28
N ALA A 153 -17.73 0.88 -8.14
CA ALA A 153 -18.68 0.94 -7.03
C ALA A 153 -18.79 2.36 -6.42
N ASN A 154 -17.65 3.06 -6.24
CA ASN A 154 -17.65 4.43 -5.74
C ASN A 154 -18.54 5.35 -6.60
N HIS A 155 -18.41 5.28 -7.93
CA HIS A 155 -19.25 6.03 -8.86
C HIS A 155 -20.72 5.64 -8.75
N ALA A 156 -21.03 4.34 -8.71
CA ALA A 156 -22.40 3.85 -8.59
C ALA A 156 -23.06 4.31 -7.28
N TYR A 157 -22.35 4.25 -6.15
CA TYR A 157 -22.86 4.72 -4.85
C TYR A 157 -23.00 6.24 -4.79
N LYS A 158 -22.11 6.99 -5.47
CA LYS A 158 -22.26 8.45 -5.61
C LYS A 158 -23.52 8.80 -6.39
N ASP A 159 -23.68 8.19 -7.58
CA ASP A 159 -24.77 8.53 -8.51
C ASP A 159 -26.15 8.15 -7.93
N GLN A 160 -26.23 7.00 -7.29
CA GLN A 160 -27.52 6.51 -6.79
C GLN A 160 -27.88 7.03 -5.40
N TYR A 161 -26.89 7.22 -4.52
CA TYR A 161 -27.13 7.50 -3.09
C TYR A 161 -26.44 8.78 -2.58
N GLY A 162 -25.63 9.44 -3.41
CA GLY A 162 -24.89 10.64 -3.00
C GLY A 162 -23.74 10.36 -2.03
N CYS A 163 -23.24 9.12 -1.97
CA CYS A 163 -22.15 8.75 -1.07
C CYS A 163 -20.83 9.47 -1.43
N ASN A 164 -20.10 9.94 -0.42
CA ASN A 164 -18.75 10.50 -0.58
C ASN A 164 -17.71 9.38 -0.43
N PHE A 165 -17.64 8.50 -1.42
CA PHE A 165 -16.68 7.40 -1.51
C PHE A 165 -15.68 7.70 -2.60
N THR A 166 -14.40 7.49 -2.32
CA THR A 166 -13.29 7.71 -3.26
C THR A 166 -12.18 6.70 -3.06
N SER A 167 -11.16 6.76 -3.90
CA SER A 167 -10.02 5.83 -3.84
C SER A 167 -8.68 6.54 -3.88
N ALA A 168 -7.69 5.91 -3.27
CA ALA A 168 -6.28 6.25 -3.34
C ALA A 168 -5.54 5.16 -4.13
N ILE A 169 -4.65 5.53 -5.05
CA ILE A 169 -3.86 4.61 -5.86
C ILE A 169 -2.37 4.78 -5.52
N PRO A 170 -1.85 4.10 -4.49
CA PRO A 170 -0.43 4.17 -4.19
C PRO A 170 0.41 3.41 -5.23
N THR A 171 1.65 3.86 -5.43
CA THR A 171 2.70 3.09 -6.10
C THR A 171 3.28 2.05 -5.14
N ASN A 172 4.55 1.64 -5.29
CA ASN A 172 5.12 0.60 -4.42
C ASN A 172 5.38 1.16 -3.02
N VAL A 173 4.60 0.72 -2.05
CA VAL A 173 4.72 1.19 -0.66
C VAL A 173 5.76 0.36 0.08
N PHE A 174 6.57 1.01 0.91
CA PHE A 174 7.52 0.37 1.81
C PHE A 174 7.65 1.15 3.12
N GLY A 175 8.13 0.51 4.18
CA GLY A 175 8.35 1.18 5.46
C GLY A 175 8.37 0.23 6.65
N PRO A 176 8.46 0.77 7.89
CA PRO A 176 8.30 0.00 9.11
C PRO A 176 7.00 -0.81 9.13
N HIS A 177 7.03 -2.00 9.73
CA HIS A 177 5.91 -2.94 9.78
C HIS A 177 5.50 -3.58 8.44
N ASP A 178 6.33 -3.50 7.41
CA ASP A 178 6.07 -4.17 6.13
C ASP A 178 6.06 -5.71 6.29
N ASN A 179 5.74 -6.41 5.21
CA ASN A 179 5.88 -7.86 5.12
C ASN A 179 7.26 -8.22 4.59
N PHE A 180 8.13 -8.75 5.45
CA PHE A 180 9.49 -9.16 5.12
C PHE A 180 9.63 -10.65 4.79
N ASP A 181 8.53 -11.37 4.59
CA ASP A 181 8.53 -12.77 4.20
C ASP A 181 9.28 -12.96 2.85
N LEU A 182 10.21 -13.94 2.80
CA LEU A 182 11.06 -14.13 1.61
C LEU A 182 10.29 -14.62 0.37
N GLU A 183 9.13 -15.24 0.56
CA GLU A 183 8.31 -15.79 -0.53
C GLU A 183 7.22 -14.80 -0.98
N ASP A 184 6.67 -14.02 -0.04
CA ASP A 184 5.46 -13.21 -0.24
C ASP A 184 5.67 -11.70 -0.15
N SER A 185 6.90 -11.22 0.11
CA SER A 185 7.18 -9.80 0.23
C SER A 185 7.29 -9.07 -1.10
N HIS A 186 7.13 -7.75 -1.04
CA HIS A 186 7.54 -6.85 -2.10
C HIS A 186 9.07 -6.70 -2.17
N VAL A 187 9.55 -5.97 -3.17
CA VAL A 187 10.99 -5.88 -3.51
C VAL A 187 11.83 -5.39 -2.33
N ILE A 188 11.52 -4.22 -1.76
CA ILE A 188 12.34 -3.62 -0.69
C ILE A 188 12.38 -4.51 0.55
N PRO A 189 11.25 -4.91 1.17
CA PRO A 189 11.31 -5.73 2.38
C PRO A 189 11.94 -7.11 2.13
N GLY A 190 11.73 -7.71 0.96
CA GLY A 190 12.35 -8.98 0.62
C GLY A 190 13.87 -8.89 0.45
N LEU A 191 14.36 -7.85 -0.22
CA LEU A 191 15.80 -7.62 -0.37
C LEU A 191 16.45 -7.27 0.96
N LEU A 192 15.78 -6.48 1.80
CA LEU A 192 16.27 -6.13 3.13
C LEU A 192 16.43 -7.38 4.01
N HIS A 193 15.43 -8.26 4.01
CA HIS A 193 15.51 -9.52 4.76
C HIS A 193 16.61 -10.45 4.22
N LYS A 194 16.71 -10.59 2.90
CA LYS A 194 17.80 -11.37 2.26
C LYS A 194 19.18 -10.85 2.62
N CYS A 195 19.40 -9.52 2.54
CA CYS A 195 20.65 -8.88 2.89
C CYS A 195 21.02 -9.08 4.37
N TYR A 196 20.03 -8.96 5.27
CA TYR A 196 20.21 -9.25 6.69
C TYR A 196 20.66 -10.70 6.94
N LEU A 197 19.98 -11.67 6.30
CA LEU A 197 20.35 -13.08 6.44
C LEU A 197 21.73 -13.38 5.86
N ALA A 198 22.08 -12.78 4.72
CA ALA A 198 23.42 -12.89 4.14
C ALA A 198 24.49 -12.39 5.11
N LYS A 199 24.25 -11.23 5.76
CA LYS A 199 25.14 -10.69 6.80
C LYS A 199 25.25 -11.63 8.00
N LYS A 200 24.11 -12.11 8.49
CA LYS A 200 24.05 -12.98 9.68
C LYS A 200 24.75 -14.33 9.46
N ASN A 201 24.64 -14.90 8.26
CA ASN A 201 25.13 -16.23 7.94
C ASN A 201 26.51 -16.21 7.24
N GLY A 202 27.07 -15.04 6.92
CA GLY A 202 28.32 -14.92 6.19
C GLY A 202 28.23 -15.46 4.74
N THR A 203 27.06 -15.35 4.11
CA THR A 203 26.80 -15.84 2.74
C THR A 203 26.71 -14.67 1.75
N PRO A 204 26.87 -14.91 0.42
CA PRO A 204 26.65 -13.86 -0.57
C PRO A 204 25.24 -13.30 -0.56
N PHE A 205 25.10 -11.99 -0.80
CA PHE A 205 23.84 -11.35 -1.07
C PHE A 205 23.58 -11.29 -2.57
N VAL A 206 22.62 -12.10 -3.05
CA VAL A 206 22.32 -12.22 -4.48
C VAL A 206 20.94 -11.64 -4.79
N VAL A 207 20.91 -10.64 -5.67
CA VAL A 207 19.68 -9.99 -6.17
C VAL A 207 19.27 -10.63 -7.49
N SER A 208 18.00 -11.03 -7.61
CA SER A 208 17.47 -11.61 -8.85
C SER A 208 17.28 -10.53 -9.93
N GLY A 209 17.64 -10.86 -11.17
CA GLY A 209 17.52 -9.97 -12.33
C GLY A 209 18.76 -9.10 -12.57
N THR A 210 18.65 -8.14 -13.48
CA THR A 210 19.77 -7.25 -13.88
C THR A 210 19.93 -6.03 -12.98
N GLY A 211 18.98 -5.74 -12.12
CA GLY A 211 18.93 -4.53 -11.32
C GLY A 211 18.54 -3.24 -12.09
N LYS A 212 18.31 -3.34 -13.41
CA LYS A 212 18.00 -2.18 -14.27
C LYS A 212 16.55 -1.65 -14.18
N PRO A 213 15.51 -2.48 -13.93
CA PRO A 213 14.14 -1.98 -13.84
C PRO A 213 13.97 -0.83 -12.87
N LEU A 214 13.15 0.14 -13.28
CA LEU A 214 12.85 1.36 -12.53
C LEU A 214 11.50 1.26 -11.83
N ARG A 215 11.41 1.78 -10.61
CA ARG A 215 10.17 1.84 -9.82
C ARG A 215 10.05 3.14 -9.05
N GLN A 216 8.83 3.60 -8.91
CA GLN A 216 8.48 4.59 -7.90
C GLN A 216 8.17 3.87 -6.59
N PHE A 217 8.84 4.27 -5.53
CA PHE A 217 8.59 3.78 -4.17
C PHE A 217 8.10 4.93 -3.30
N ILE A 218 6.99 4.73 -2.60
CA ILE A 218 6.46 5.70 -1.65
C ILE A 218 6.65 5.20 -0.22
N TYR A 219 7.19 6.07 0.64
CA TYR A 219 7.35 5.77 2.05
C TYR A 219 6.00 5.68 2.75
N SER A 220 5.79 4.68 3.58
CA SER A 220 4.50 4.42 4.21
C SER A 220 4.01 5.57 5.08
N ARG A 221 4.91 6.34 5.73
CA ARG A 221 4.55 7.52 6.53
C ARG A 221 4.12 8.70 5.67
N ASP A 222 4.72 8.89 4.51
CA ASP A 222 4.28 9.90 3.54
C ASP A 222 2.90 9.52 2.99
N LEU A 223 2.73 8.25 2.60
CA LEU A 223 1.43 7.74 2.17
C LEU A 223 0.36 7.92 3.25
N ALA A 224 0.71 7.71 4.52
CA ALA A 224 -0.20 7.95 5.64
C ALA A 224 -0.65 9.41 5.72
N LYS A 225 0.28 10.37 5.57
CA LYS A 225 -0.05 11.80 5.50
C LYS A 225 -1.00 12.11 4.34
N LEU A 226 -0.78 11.49 3.18
CA LEU A 226 -1.63 11.66 2.01
C LEU A 226 -3.03 11.06 2.20
N PHE A 227 -3.18 9.92 2.87
CA PHE A 227 -4.49 9.37 3.25
C PHE A 227 -5.24 10.30 4.21
N ILE A 228 -4.55 10.87 5.21
CA ILE A 228 -5.14 11.82 6.16
C ILE A 228 -5.59 13.10 5.44
N TRP A 229 -4.76 13.61 4.51
CA TRP A 229 -5.15 14.73 3.67
C TRP A 229 -6.39 14.40 2.82
N GLN A 230 -6.38 13.29 2.11
CA GLN A 230 -7.51 12.89 1.26
C GLN A 230 -8.80 12.72 2.07
N LEU A 231 -8.70 12.18 3.30
CA LEU A 231 -9.85 12.05 4.20
C LEU A 231 -10.44 13.41 4.59
N ARG A 232 -9.63 14.44 4.73
CA ARG A 232 -10.04 15.74 5.29
C ARG A 232 -10.37 16.79 4.24
N GLU A 233 -9.78 16.70 3.06
CA GLU A 233 -9.74 17.83 2.12
C GLU A 233 -10.13 17.47 0.68
N TYR A 234 -10.37 16.20 0.38
CA TYR A 234 -10.71 15.76 -0.98
C TYR A 234 -12.12 15.16 -1.04
N ASP A 235 -13.07 15.82 -1.68
CA ASP A 235 -14.49 15.44 -1.71
C ASP A 235 -14.99 15.00 -3.11
N ASP A 236 -14.11 14.63 -4.03
CA ASP A 236 -14.51 14.09 -5.32
C ASP A 236 -14.45 12.55 -5.31
N VAL A 237 -15.25 11.91 -6.19
CA VAL A 237 -15.29 10.47 -6.40
C VAL A 237 -14.06 9.95 -7.14
N GLU A 238 -13.51 10.80 -8.02
CA GLU A 238 -12.36 10.44 -8.84
C GLU A 238 -11.18 10.01 -7.99
N PRO A 239 -10.52 8.90 -8.31
CA PRO A 239 -9.37 8.44 -7.54
C PRO A 239 -8.20 9.41 -7.64
N VAL A 240 -7.25 9.32 -6.69
CA VAL A 240 -6.01 10.10 -6.70
C VAL A 240 -4.82 9.15 -6.63
N ILE A 241 -3.87 9.31 -7.54
CA ILE A 241 -2.58 8.61 -7.49
C ILE A 241 -1.73 9.23 -6.38
N LEU A 242 -1.40 8.42 -5.38
CA LEU A 242 -0.55 8.81 -4.26
C LEU A 242 0.86 8.25 -4.49
N SER A 243 1.71 9.05 -5.10
CA SER A 243 3.06 8.64 -5.55
C SER A 243 4.04 9.79 -5.47
N VAL A 244 5.32 9.45 -5.40
CA VAL A 244 6.42 10.35 -5.75
C VAL A 244 6.39 10.71 -7.24
N GLY A 245 7.17 11.69 -7.66
CA GLY A 245 7.25 12.12 -9.07
C GLY A 245 7.86 11.05 -9.99
N GLU A 246 7.70 11.26 -11.31
CA GLU A 246 8.27 10.37 -12.32
C GLU A 246 9.80 10.44 -12.37
N ASP A 247 10.37 11.57 -11.97
CA ASP A 247 11.80 11.83 -11.85
C ASP A 247 12.42 11.19 -10.59
N GLU A 248 11.59 10.72 -9.66
CA GLU A 248 12.01 10.01 -8.46
C GLU A 248 11.97 8.47 -8.59
N GLU A 249 11.91 7.95 -9.83
CA GLU A 249 12.09 6.52 -10.06
C GLU A 249 13.51 6.08 -9.71
N VAL A 250 13.63 4.98 -8.96
CA VAL A 250 14.90 4.36 -8.62
C VAL A 250 15.02 2.96 -9.23
N SER A 251 16.24 2.59 -9.64
CA SER A 251 16.52 1.24 -10.14
C SER A 251 16.57 0.22 -9.01
N ILE A 252 16.30 -1.04 -9.31
CA ILE A 252 16.46 -2.13 -8.34
C ILE A 252 17.91 -2.24 -7.85
N LYS A 253 18.89 -1.83 -8.70
CA LYS A 253 20.28 -1.73 -8.28
C LYS A 253 20.47 -0.67 -7.20
N GLN A 254 19.95 0.55 -7.40
CA GLN A 254 20.02 1.61 -6.38
C GLN A 254 19.34 1.18 -5.07
N VAL A 255 18.19 0.51 -5.13
CA VAL A 255 17.52 -0.07 -3.95
C VAL A 255 18.46 -1.03 -3.22
N ALA A 256 19.11 -1.95 -3.93
CA ALA A 256 20.00 -2.94 -3.33
C ALA A 256 21.28 -2.29 -2.75
N ASP A 257 21.85 -1.31 -3.45
CA ASP A 257 23.01 -0.54 -2.96
C ASP A 257 22.68 0.19 -1.65
N SER A 258 21.52 0.85 -1.59
CA SER A 258 21.06 1.54 -0.37
C SER A 258 20.76 0.56 0.77
N ILE A 259 20.23 -0.63 0.48
CA ILE A 259 20.02 -1.70 1.48
C ILE A 259 21.36 -2.20 2.03
N VAL A 260 22.35 -2.49 1.17
CA VAL A 260 23.71 -2.90 1.56
C VAL A 260 24.30 -1.90 2.54
N LYS A 261 24.19 -0.61 2.23
CA LYS A 261 24.64 0.49 3.09
C LYS A 261 23.91 0.52 4.43
N ALA A 262 22.55 0.48 4.40
CA ALA A 262 21.71 0.60 5.60
C ALA A 262 21.88 -0.61 6.55
N VAL A 263 22.06 -1.83 6.02
CA VAL A 263 22.32 -3.04 6.80
C VAL A 263 23.78 -3.11 7.27
N GLY A 264 24.69 -2.35 6.64
CA GLY A 264 26.13 -2.44 6.86
C GLY A 264 26.67 -3.82 6.43
N PHE A 265 26.26 -4.28 5.25
CA PHE A 265 26.72 -5.53 4.66
C PHE A 265 28.06 -5.31 3.94
N SER A 266 29.06 -6.12 4.25
CA SER A 266 30.41 -6.05 3.67
C SER A 266 30.84 -7.31 2.94
N GLY A 267 29.90 -8.26 2.75
CA GLY A 267 30.17 -9.51 2.04
C GLY A 267 30.06 -9.39 0.52
N GLU A 268 30.09 -10.51 -0.17
CA GLU A 268 29.90 -10.58 -1.61
C GLU A 268 28.47 -10.19 -2.00
N TYR A 269 28.35 -9.27 -2.97
CA TYR A 269 27.08 -8.76 -3.48
C TYR A 269 27.06 -8.84 -5.00
N SER A 270 26.04 -9.49 -5.57
CA SER A 270 25.95 -9.74 -7.00
C SER A 270 24.49 -9.81 -7.51
N PHE A 271 24.34 -9.83 -8.84
CA PHE A 271 23.05 -9.96 -9.53
C PHE A 271 22.97 -11.29 -10.27
N ASP A 272 21.89 -12.05 -10.02
CA ASP A 272 21.56 -13.27 -10.78
C ASP A 272 20.80 -12.90 -12.05
N THR A 273 21.54 -12.61 -13.10
CA THR A 273 20.98 -12.20 -14.41
C THR A 273 20.34 -13.35 -15.20
N ALA A 274 20.43 -14.60 -14.73
CA ALA A 274 19.71 -15.72 -15.33
C ALA A 274 18.19 -15.66 -15.04
N ARG A 275 17.80 -14.93 -14.00
CA ARG A 275 16.40 -14.66 -13.71
C ARG A 275 15.91 -13.46 -14.49
N ALA A 276 14.69 -13.60 -15.05
CA ALA A 276 14.08 -12.52 -15.82
C ALA A 276 13.78 -11.30 -14.94
N ASP A 277 14.02 -10.12 -15.49
CA ASP A 277 13.49 -8.87 -14.95
C ASP A 277 11.94 -8.86 -15.10
N GLY A 278 11.26 -8.17 -14.19
CA GLY A 278 9.88 -7.78 -14.39
C GLY A 278 9.74 -6.66 -15.44
N GLN A 279 8.57 -6.05 -15.51
CA GLN A 279 8.33 -4.89 -16.39
C GLN A 279 9.42 -3.82 -16.16
N PHE A 280 10.03 -3.31 -17.25
CA PHE A 280 11.18 -2.42 -17.15
C PHE A 280 10.84 -1.09 -16.44
N ARG A 281 9.73 -0.46 -16.83
CA ARG A 281 9.29 0.83 -16.27
C ARG A 281 7.76 0.94 -16.28
N LYS A 282 7.19 1.58 -15.24
CA LYS A 282 5.74 1.84 -15.15
C LYS A 282 5.48 3.12 -14.35
N PRO A 283 5.90 4.31 -14.86
CA PRO A 283 5.76 5.55 -14.13
C PRO A 283 4.29 5.99 -14.04
N ALA A 284 3.94 6.51 -12.85
CA ALA A 284 2.65 7.12 -12.56
C ALA A 284 2.85 8.61 -12.27
N SER A 285 1.94 9.44 -12.77
CA SER A 285 1.97 10.89 -12.55
C SER A 285 1.34 11.23 -11.21
N ASN A 286 2.01 12.04 -10.42
CA ASN A 286 1.45 12.62 -9.19
C ASN A 286 0.94 14.06 -9.39
N LYS A 287 0.82 14.49 -10.64
CA LYS A 287 0.43 15.88 -10.97
C LYS A 287 -0.89 16.27 -10.31
N LYS A 288 -1.93 15.44 -10.42
CA LYS A 288 -3.25 15.68 -9.80
C LYS A 288 -3.12 15.88 -8.29
N LEU A 289 -2.35 15.01 -7.62
CA LEU A 289 -2.08 15.11 -6.18
C LEU A 289 -1.46 16.47 -5.82
N LEU A 290 -0.38 16.84 -6.50
CA LEU A 290 0.35 18.06 -6.20
C LEU A 290 -0.47 19.32 -6.51
N ASP A 291 -1.24 19.32 -7.61
CA ASP A 291 -2.14 20.41 -7.94
C ASP A 291 -3.22 20.62 -6.87
N LEU A 292 -3.81 19.53 -6.35
CA LEU A 292 -4.84 19.57 -5.31
C LEU A 292 -4.30 19.96 -3.92
N MET A 293 -3.10 19.52 -3.58
CA MET A 293 -2.49 19.81 -2.27
C MET A 293 -1.79 21.15 -2.20
N GLY A 294 -1.43 21.76 -3.34
CA GLY A 294 -0.53 22.90 -3.40
C GLY A 294 0.94 22.53 -3.14
N GLY A 295 1.31 21.28 -3.40
CA GLY A 295 2.63 20.70 -3.15
C GLY A 295 2.67 19.74 -1.95
N PHE A 296 3.64 18.84 -1.95
CA PHE A 296 3.96 17.91 -0.86
C PHE A 296 5.44 17.57 -0.89
N GLU A 297 6.10 17.62 0.25
CA GLU A 297 7.51 17.26 0.39
C GLU A 297 7.60 15.79 0.82
N PHE A 298 8.08 14.95 -0.08
CA PHE A 298 8.31 13.54 0.18
C PHE A 298 9.60 13.32 0.96
N THR A 299 9.60 12.33 1.84
CA THR A 299 10.81 11.88 2.52
C THR A 299 11.79 11.34 1.48
N PRO A 300 13.06 11.81 1.44
CA PRO A 300 14.06 11.28 0.51
C PRO A 300 14.19 9.77 0.60
N PHE A 301 14.31 9.09 -0.56
CA PHE A 301 14.30 7.63 -0.64
C PHE A 301 15.32 6.97 0.30
N ASP A 302 16.56 7.46 0.31
CA ASP A 302 17.63 6.89 1.16
C ASP A 302 17.32 7.04 2.66
N GLN A 303 16.74 8.17 3.07
CA GLN A 303 16.31 8.38 4.46
C GLN A 303 15.19 7.40 4.83
N ALA A 304 14.16 7.30 4.01
CA ALA A 304 13.03 6.39 4.24
C ALA A 304 13.47 4.93 4.31
N LEU A 305 14.44 4.55 3.44
CA LEU A 305 15.01 3.21 3.43
C LEU A 305 15.84 2.93 4.68
N GLU A 306 16.67 3.90 5.12
CA GLU A 306 17.44 3.76 6.34
C GLU A 306 16.55 3.60 7.57
N GLU A 307 15.51 4.42 7.72
CA GLU A 307 14.53 4.29 8.80
C GLU A 307 13.82 2.91 8.78
N THR A 308 13.49 2.41 7.59
CA THR A 308 12.89 1.08 7.40
C THR A 308 13.84 -0.03 7.81
N ALA A 309 15.09 0.06 7.38
CA ALA A 309 16.12 -0.91 7.71
C ALA A 309 16.43 -0.93 9.21
N GLN A 310 16.59 0.23 9.83
CA GLN A 310 16.82 0.34 11.28
C GLN A 310 15.67 -0.26 12.06
N TRP A 311 14.42 0.06 11.66
CA TRP A 311 13.25 -0.54 12.30
C TRP A 311 13.27 -2.07 12.18
N PHE A 312 13.54 -2.62 10.98
CA PHE A 312 13.59 -4.05 10.74
C PHE A 312 14.67 -4.74 11.59
N LEU A 313 15.89 -4.18 11.63
CA LEU A 313 17.01 -4.73 12.41
C LEU A 313 16.71 -4.75 13.91
N GLN A 314 16.05 -3.72 14.43
CA GLN A 314 15.68 -3.61 15.85
C GLN A 314 14.48 -4.51 16.21
N ASN A 315 13.63 -4.86 15.25
CA ASN A 315 12.39 -5.60 15.48
C ASN A 315 12.36 -6.97 14.78
N TYR A 316 13.51 -7.50 14.38
CA TYR A 316 13.59 -8.71 13.56
C TYR A 316 12.77 -9.89 14.12
N ASP A 317 12.84 -10.13 15.42
CA ASP A 317 12.16 -11.25 16.09
C ASP A 317 10.62 -11.12 16.09
N ASN A 318 10.12 -9.89 15.94
CA ASN A 318 8.68 -9.59 15.92
C ASN A 318 8.19 -9.13 14.54
N ALA A 319 9.10 -8.95 13.57
CA ALA A 319 8.75 -8.57 12.21
C ALA A 319 8.08 -9.72 11.47
N ARG A 320 7.26 -9.40 10.47
CA ARG A 320 6.58 -10.40 9.63
C ARG A 320 7.57 -11.01 8.64
N THR A 321 8.41 -11.93 9.09
CA THR A 321 9.48 -12.57 8.31
C THR A 321 9.09 -13.90 7.68
N GLY A 322 7.88 -14.42 7.98
CA GLY A 322 7.47 -15.76 7.56
C GLY A 322 8.28 -16.88 8.22
N LYS A 323 8.22 -18.07 7.65
CA LYS A 323 9.10 -19.16 8.05
C LYS A 323 10.44 -18.99 7.35
N VAL A 324 11.47 -18.67 8.12
CA VAL A 324 12.85 -18.67 7.58
C VAL A 324 13.25 -20.15 7.35
N PRO A 325 13.64 -20.54 6.12
CA PRO A 325 14.16 -21.88 5.90
C PRO A 325 15.31 -22.14 6.88
N SER A 326 15.26 -23.26 7.60
CA SER A 326 16.40 -23.73 8.39
C SER A 326 17.58 -23.96 7.44
N ALA A 327 18.73 -23.39 7.77
CA ALA A 327 19.97 -23.53 7.02
C ALA A 327 20.44 -24.98 6.91
#